data_216f8d2f502ab0ad9d98c1953902dba2
#
_entry.id   216f8d2f502ab0ad9d98c1953902dba2
#
_cell.length_a   1.000
_cell.length_b   1.000
_cell.length_c   1.000
_cell.angle_alpha   90.00
_cell.angle_beta   90.00
_cell.angle_gamma   90.00
#
_symmetry.space_group_name_H-M   'P 1'
#
loop_
_entity.id
_entity.type
_entity.pdbx_description
1 polymer ?
#
loop_
_entity_poly.entity_id
_entity_poly.type
_entity_poly.pdbx_seq_one_letter_code
_entity_poly.pdbx_strand_id
1 'polypeptide(L)'
;MQKTGIGVDIFEIARMKKALERRPHLKRQLFSEEEIRYAEAAHFPYEHFSAFFAAKEAVAKAMGLGFCAELRPRDICITHDRAGKPFVEFSERAQIALAACGLARVLVSLSHTKELAIANALALPKQEPKEKTRPRAEQEHTSIRYKEALAILDEYTRSKSSASLTDAGLGESLDAGLDASLDTGIDASVDAPSSHAPHA
;
A
#
# COMPACT_ATOMS: atom_id res chain seq x y z
N MET A 1 -23.43 -18.34 1.47
CA MET A 1 -21.97 -18.42 1.16
C MET A 1 -21.33 -17.14 1.62
N GLN A 2 -20.40 -17.21 2.58
CA GLN A 2 -19.63 -16.05 3.03
C GLN A 2 -18.64 -15.70 1.92
N LYS A 3 -18.73 -14.48 1.38
CA LYS A 3 -17.88 -14.04 0.27
C LYS A 3 -16.66 -13.28 0.82
N THR A 4 -15.47 -13.77 0.52
CA THR A 4 -14.23 -13.00 0.65
C THR A 4 -14.13 -12.04 -0.51
N GLY A 5 -13.81 -10.76 -0.26
CA GLY A 5 -13.63 -9.75 -1.30
C GLY A 5 -12.16 -9.39 -1.47
N ILE A 6 -11.74 -9.14 -2.70
CA ILE A 6 -10.40 -8.67 -3.05
C ILE A 6 -10.53 -7.35 -3.79
N GLY A 7 -9.67 -6.39 -3.45
CA GLY A 7 -9.58 -5.11 -4.13
C GLY A 7 -8.12 -4.72 -4.36
N VAL A 8 -7.87 -4.15 -5.51
CA VAL A 8 -6.55 -3.61 -5.90
C VAL A 8 -6.77 -2.23 -6.49
N ASP A 9 -5.88 -1.31 -6.17
CA ASP A 9 -5.83 0.00 -6.80
C ASP A 9 -4.39 0.46 -7.02
N ILE A 10 -4.20 1.24 -8.08
CA ILE A 10 -2.93 1.86 -8.45
C ILE A 10 -3.19 3.33 -8.72
N PHE A 11 -2.40 4.21 -8.11
CA PHE A 11 -2.59 5.65 -8.22
C PHE A 11 -1.29 6.39 -8.50
N GLU A 12 -1.31 7.30 -9.47
CA GLU A 12 -0.17 8.13 -9.83
C GLU A 12 0.06 9.24 -8.81
N ILE A 13 1.28 9.33 -8.25
CA ILE A 13 1.66 10.32 -7.25
C ILE A 13 1.56 11.76 -7.83
N ALA A 14 2.01 11.94 -9.06
CA ALA A 14 1.92 13.23 -9.76
C ALA A 14 0.46 13.71 -9.92
N ARG A 15 -0.48 12.78 -10.13
CA ARG A 15 -1.92 13.09 -10.21
C ARG A 15 -2.48 13.56 -8.87
N MET A 16 -2.10 12.92 -7.76
CA MET A 16 -2.49 13.34 -6.41
C MET A 16 -1.95 14.74 -6.12
N LYS A 17 -0.66 14.97 -6.34
CA LYS A 17 -0.03 16.28 -6.17
C LYS A 17 -0.80 17.36 -6.90
N LYS A 18 -1.00 17.20 -8.20
CA LYS A 18 -1.74 18.16 -9.03
C LYS A 18 -3.18 18.41 -8.57
N ALA A 19 -3.87 17.35 -8.10
CA ALA A 19 -5.25 17.47 -7.61
C ALA A 19 -5.33 18.28 -6.32
N LEU A 20 -4.45 18.00 -5.35
CA LEU A 20 -4.43 18.69 -4.05
C LEU A 20 -3.93 20.14 -4.15
N GLU A 21 -2.97 20.43 -5.05
CA GLU A 21 -2.51 21.80 -5.32
C GLU A 21 -3.61 22.66 -5.97
N ARG A 22 -4.36 22.08 -6.91
CA ARG A 22 -5.46 22.79 -7.59
C ARG A 22 -6.69 22.99 -6.71
N ARG A 23 -6.95 22.06 -5.79
CA ARG A 23 -8.13 22.04 -4.93
C ARG A 23 -7.76 21.70 -3.48
N PRO A 24 -7.23 22.65 -2.69
CA PRO A 24 -6.78 22.37 -1.32
C PRO A 24 -7.85 21.78 -0.41
N HIS A 25 -9.13 22.12 -0.63
CA HIS A 25 -10.25 21.57 0.13
C HIS A 25 -10.48 20.07 -0.13
N LEU A 26 -10.00 19.53 -1.27
CA LEU A 26 -10.10 18.11 -1.62
C LEU A 26 -9.40 17.22 -0.58
N LYS A 27 -8.29 17.71 0.00
CA LYS A 27 -7.57 16.99 1.05
C LYS A 27 -8.51 16.58 2.20
N ARG A 28 -9.31 17.54 2.72
CA ARG A 28 -10.26 17.28 3.80
C ARG A 28 -11.49 16.47 3.36
N GLN A 29 -11.78 16.40 2.07
CA GLN A 29 -12.86 15.55 1.54
C GLN A 29 -12.45 14.08 1.43
N LEU A 30 -11.17 13.82 1.16
CA LEU A 30 -10.65 12.48 0.92
C LEU A 30 -10.05 11.83 2.18
N PHE A 31 -9.42 12.62 3.04
CA PHE A 31 -8.60 12.13 4.14
C PHE A 31 -9.13 12.57 5.50
N SER A 32 -8.88 11.74 6.52
CA SER A 32 -9.11 12.11 7.92
C SER A 32 -8.05 13.11 8.40
N GLU A 33 -8.31 13.78 9.51
CA GLU A 33 -7.32 14.69 10.12
C GLU A 33 -6.04 13.96 10.57
N GLU A 34 -6.17 12.67 10.92
CA GLU A 34 -5.04 11.84 11.31
C GLU A 34 -4.16 11.48 10.11
N GLU A 35 -4.77 11.05 9.00
CA GLU A 35 -4.06 10.78 7.74
C GLU A 35 -3.37 12.03 7.20
N ILE A 36 -4.02 13.18 7.31
CA ILE A 36 -3.44 14.47 6.89
C ILE A 36 -2.20 14.79 7.73
N ARG A 37 -2.29 14.69 9.05
CA ARG A 37 -1.15 14.93 9.95
C ARG A 37 0.01 13.97 9.68
N TYR A 38 -0.31 12.69 9.49
CA TYR A 38 0.69 11.67 9.20
C TYR A 38 1.42 11.97 7.89
N ALA A 39 0.68 12.21 6.80
CA ALA A 39 1.27 12.49 5.50
C ALA A 39 2.07 13.80 5.49
N GLU A 40 1.57 14.87 6.12
CA GLU A 40 2.25 16.17 6.16
C GLU A 40 3.51 16.17 7.02
N ALA A 41 3.64 15.26 7.97
CA ALA A 41 4.85 15.07 8.77
C ALA A 41 5.96 14.32 8.01
N ALA A 42 5.62 13.63 6.93
CA ALA A 42 6.56 12.85 6.15
C ALA A 42 7.35 13.71 5.16
N HIS A 43 8.55 13.24 4.77
CA HIS A 43 9.41 13.91 3.80
C HIS A 43 8.77 14.02 2.41
N PHE A 44 7.96 13.01 2.03
CA PHE A 44 7.26 12.94 0.74
C PHE A 44 5.73 12.83 0.94
N PRO A 45 5.03 13.93 1.29
CA PRO A 45 3.60 13.90 1.64
C PRO A 45 2.70 13.31 0.56
N TYR A 46 2.99 13.57 -0.71
CA TYR A 46 2.13 13.13 -1.82
C TYR A 46 2.20 11.62 -2.07
N GLU A 47 3.30 10.96 -1.71
CA GLU A 47 3.41 9.50 -1.74
C GLU A 47 2.42 8.88 -0.74
N HIS A 48 2.38 9.40 0.49
CA HIS A 48 1.43 8.96 1.52
C HIS A 48 -0.02 9.24 1.14
N PHE A 49 -0.34 10.45 0.66
CA PHE A 49 -1.69 10.76 0.19
C PHE A 49 -2.12 9.82 -0.95
N SER A 50 -1.22 9.50 -1.88
CA SER A 50 -1.51 8.57 -2.97
C SER A 50 -1.73 7.15 -2.48
N ALA A 51 -0.88 6.67 -1.55
CA ALA A 51 -0.99 5.36 -0.96
C ALA A 51 -2.29 5.21 -0.14
N PHE A 52 -2.65 6.22 0.66
CA PHE A 52 -3.91 6.21 1.40
C PHE A 52 -5.12 6.22 0.47
N PHE A 53 -5.08 7.01 -0.61
CA PHE A 53 -6.18 7.04 -1.56
C PHE A 53 -6.32 5.70 -2.29
N ALA A 54 -5.22 5.13 -2.79
CA ALA A 54 -5.23 3.80 -3.39
C ALA A 54 -5.75 2.73 -2.41
N ALA A 55 -5.37 2.80 -1.13
CA ALA A 55 -5.87 1.89 -0.11
C ALA A 55 -7.38 2.01 0.11
N LYS A 56 -7.92 3.23 0.16
CA LYS A 56 -9.36 3.48 0.31
C LYS A 56 -10.15 2.94 -0.88
N GLU A 57 -9.65 3.15 -2.11
CA GLU A 57 -10.24 2.58 -3.33
C GLU A 57 -10.18 1.05 -3.33
N ALA A 58 -9.03 0.46 -2.96
CA ALA A 58 -8.88 -0.98 -2.85
C ALA A 58 -9.84 -1.58 -1.81
N VAL A 59 -10.02 -0.93 -0.65
CA VAL A 59 -10.98 -1.33 0.38
C VAL A 59 -12.41 -1.28 -0.14
N ALA A 60 -12.80 -0.18 -0.80
CA ALA A 60 -14.13 -0.03 -1.37
C ALA A 60 -14.43 -1.10 -2.45
N LYS A 61 -13.43 -1.42 -3.28
CA LYS A 61 -13.50 -2.52 -4.26
C LYS A 61 -13.63 -3.89 -3.59
N ALA A 62 -12.86 -4.15 -2.52
CA ALA A 62 -12.92 -5.40 -1.77
C ALA A 62 -14.29 -5.59 -1.07
N MET A 63 -14.93 -4.50 -0.65
CA MET A 63 -16.30 -4.52 -0.10
C MET A 63 -17.37 -4.72 -1.20
N GLY A 64 -17.02 -4.53 -2.48
CA GLY A 64 -17.95 -4.61 -3.60
C GLY A 64 -18.89 -3.42 -3.75
N LEU A 65 -18.62 -2.31 -3.06
CA LEU A 65 -19.47 -1.12 -3.04
C LEU A 65 -18.97 -0.01 -3.98
N GLY A 66 -17.64 0.19 -4.06
CA GLY A 66 -17.09 1.43 -4.57
C GLY A 66 -17.41 2.63 -3.64
N PHE A 67 -17.03 3.85 -4.04
CA PHE A 67 -17.48 5.04 -3.31
C PHE A 67 -18.89 5.44 -3.75
N CYS A 68 -19.77 5.57 -2.77
CA CYS A 68 -21.19 5.84 -2.94
C CYS A 68 -21.73 6.65 -1.75
N ALA A 69 -23.04 6.81 -1.66
CA ALA A 69 -23.68 7.51 -0.54
C ALA A 69 -23.42 6.83 0.81
N GLU A 70 -23.33 5.50 0.80
CA GLU A 70 -23.13 4.64 1.98
C GLU A 70 -21.66 4.56 2.41
N LEU A 71 -20.71 4.82 1.48
CA LEU A 71 -19.27 4.71 1.74
C LEU A 71 -18.49 5.84 1.07
N ARG A 72 -18.06 6.81 1.83
CA ARG A 72 -17.22 7.93 1.36
C ARG A 72 -15.74 7.67 1.67
N PRO A 73 -14.79 8.31 0.96
CA PRO A 73 -13.36 8.14 1.25
C PRO A 73 -12.97 8.42 2.71
N ARG A 74 -13.60 9.39 3.36
CA ARG A 74 -13.35 9.71 4.78
C ARG A 74 -13.89 8.68 5.78
N ASP A 75 -14.78 7.80 5.35
CA ASP A 75 -15.32 6.74 6.20
C ASP A 75 -14.33 5.57 6.38
N ILE A 76 -13.27 5.55 5.56
CA ILE A 76 -12.17 4.61 5.60
C ILE A 76 -10.93 5.38 6.02
N CYS A 77 -10.36 5.10 7.16
CA CYS A 77 -9.11 5.68 7.65
C CYS A 77 -8.00 4.63 7.59
N ILE A 78 -6.86 4.99 7.03
CA ILE A 78 -5.67 4.13 7.00
C ILE A 78 -4.75 4.59 8.11
N THR A 79 -4.55 3.74 9.09
CA THR A 79 -3.68 3.98 10.24
C THR A 79 -2.53 2.98 10.26
N HIS A 80 -1.54 3.19 11.13
CA HIS A 80 -0.38 2.32 11.25
C HIS A 80 -0.16 1.95 12.70
N ASP A 81 0.26 0.71 12.94
CA ASP A 81 0.72 0.31 14.27
C ASP A 81 2.15 0.83 14.54
N ARG A 82 2.67 0.53 15.75
CA ARG A 82 4.02 0.96 16.15
C ARG A 82 5.13 0.33 15.30
N ALA A 83 4.85 -0.76 14.59
CA ALA A 83 5.78 -1.44 13.69
C ALA A 83 5.63 -0.97 12.24
N GLY A 84 4.78 0.06 11.97
CA GLY A 84 4.54 0.59 10.63
C GLY A 84 3.55 -0.23 9.79
N LYS A 85 2.94 -1.28 10.34
CA LYS A 85 1.98 -2.09 9.61
C LYS A 85 0.68 -1.32 9.41
N PRO A 86 0.16 -1.19 8.16
CA PRO A 86 -1.09 -0.50 7.90
C PRO A 86 -2.31 -1.33 8.32
N PHE A 87 -3.34 -0.66 8.79
CA PHE A 87 -4.65 -1.24 9.05
C PHE A 87 -5.77 -0.23 8.74
N VAL A 88 -6.99 -0.74 8.65
CA VAL A 88 -8.16 0.04 8.26
C VAL A 88 -9.05 0.27 9.46
N GLU A 89 -9.36 1.53 9.71
CA GLU A 89 -10.42 1.94 10.64
C GLU A 89 -11.61 2.47 9.85
N PHE A 90 -12.80 2.11 10.30
CA PHE A 90 -14.06 2.49 9.66
C PHE A 90 -14.86 3.42 10.55
N SER A 91 -15.48 4.47 9.97
CA SER A 91 -16.52 5.22 10.63
C SER A 91 -17.72 4.31 10.99
N GLU A 92 -18.57 4.72 11.90
CA GLU A 92 -19.80 3.96 12.26
C GLU A 92 -20.63 3.62 11.01
N ARG A 93 -20.78 4.58 10.09
CA ARG A 93 -21.50 4.36 8.84
C ARG A 93 -20.83 3.28 7.97
N ALA A 94 -19.51 3.33 7.82
CA ALA A 94 -18.80 2.32 7.05
C ALA A 94 -18.78 0.95 7.74
N GLN A 95 -18.82 0.89 9.08
CA GLN A 95 -18.99 -0.37 9.80
C GLN A 95 -20.35 -1.02 9.52
N ILE A 96 -21.41 -0.20 9.44
CA ILE A 96 -22.76 -0.69 9.05
C ILE A 96 -22.74 -1.23 7.62
N ALA A 97 -22.10 -0.50 6.69
CA ALA A 97 -21.97 -0.94 5.29
C ALA A 97 -21.15 -2.23 5.19
N LEU A 98 -20.03 -2.35 5.92
CA LEU A 98 -19.21 -3.55 6.00
C LEU A 98 -20.01 -4.75 6.49
N ALA A 99 -20.77 -4.57 7.57
CA ALA A 99 -21.63 -5.61 8.15
C ALA A 99 -22.76 -6.01 7.19
N ALA A 100 -23.37 -5.06 6.47
CA ALA A 100 -24.40 -5.33 5.46
C ALA A 100 -23.86 -6.17 4.29
N CYS A 101 -22.58 -6.03 3.96
CA CYS A 101 -21.89 -6.90 2.99
C CYS A 101 -21.54 -8.29 3.54
N GLY A 102 -21.86 -8.59 4.80
CA GLY A 102 -21.50 -9.86 5.46
C GLY A 102 -20.01 -9.96 5.78
N LEU A 103 -19.32 -8.83 5.85
CA LEU A 103 -17.89 -8.73 6.13
C LEU A 103 -17.65 -8.33 7.59
N ALA A 104 -16.49 -8.70 8.14
CA ALA A 104 -16.10 -8.38 9.51
C ALA A 104 -14.88 -7.46 9.59
N ARG A 105 -13.96 -7.58 8.65
CA ARG A 105 -12.72 -6.79 8.64
C ARG A 105 -12.12 -6.74 7.25
N VAL A 106 -11.25 -5.75 7.02
CA VAL A 106 -10.46 -5.65 5.80
C VAL A 106 -8.99 -5.53 6.19
N LEU A 107 -8.15 -6.33 5.55
CA LEU A 107 -6.71 -6.25 5.63
C LEU A 107 -6.20 -5.47 4.44
N VAL A 108 -5.14 -4.68 4.63
CA VAL A 108 -4.53 -3.89 3.54
C VAL A 108 -3.02 -4.11 3.51
N SER A 109 -2.47 -3.98 2.32
CA SER A 109 -1.04 -3.91 2.07
C SER A 109 -0.78 -2.79 1.09
N LEU A 110 0.23 -1.97 1.36
CA LEU A 110 0.60 -0.78 0.60
C LEU A 110 2.03 -0.93 0.09
N SER A 111 2.27 -0.39 -1.10
CA SER A 111 3.61 -0.25 -1.67
C SER A 111 3.62 0.96 -2.59
N HIS A 112 4.77 1.57 -2.79
CA HIS A 112 4.91 2.66 -3.76
C HIS A 112 6.30 2.66 -4.39
N THR A 113 6.37 3.25 -5.55
CA THR A 113 7.58 3.72 -6.23
C THR A 113 7.61 5.24 -6.16
N LYS A 114 8.55 5.89 -6.83
CA LYS A 114 8.58 7.36 -6.98
C LYS A 114 7.39 7.91 -7.78
N GLU A 115 6.71 7.08 -8.56
CA GLU A 115 5.66 7.49 -9.50
C GLU A 115 4.28 6.97 -9.14
N LEU A 116 4.21 5.77 -8.59
CA LEU A 116 2.97 5.03 -8.37
C LEU A 116 2.83 4.57 -6.91
N ALA A 117 1.64 4.69 -6.38
CA ALA A 117 1.22 4.03 -5.16
C ALA A 117 0.27 2.88 -5.50
N ILE A 118 0.46 1.74 -4.84
CA ILE A 118 -0.30 0.51 -5.06
C ILE A 118 -0.88 0.07 -3.72
N ALA A 119 -2.12 -0.37 -3.73
CA ALA A 119 -2.76 -0.95 -2.57
C ALA A 119 -3.51 -2.23 -2.91
N ASN A 120 -3.42 -3.20 -2.01
CA ASN A 120 -4.22 -4.42 -2.02
C ASN A 120 -5.09 -4.45 -0.78
N ALA A 121 -6.33 -4.90 -0.92
CA ALA A 121 -7.26 -5.09 0.17
C ALA A 121 -7.88 -6.48 0.11
N LEU A 122 -8.04 -7.11 1.28
CA LEU A 122 -8.68 -8.41 1.46
C LEU A 122 -9.80 -8.25 2.50
N ALA A 123 -11.04 -8.27 2.05
CA ALA A 123 -12.20 -8.23 2.90
C ALA A 123 -12.60 -9.64 3.35
N LEU A 124 -12.68 -9.85 4.65
CA LEU A 124 -12.93 -11.14 5.26
C LEU A 124 -14.34 -11.18 5.87
N PRO A 125 -15.08 -12.28 5.65
CA PRO A 125 -16.39 -12.47 6.25
C PRO A 125 -16.29 -12.64 7.76
N LYS A 126 -17.41 -12.44 8.45
CA LYS A 126 -17.54 -12.77 9.86
C LYS A 126 -17.36 -14.27 10.03
N GLN A 127 -16.23 -14.69 10.55
CA GLN A 127 -15.99 -16.11 10.84
C GLN A 127 -16.86 -16.53 12.02
N GLU A 128 -17.65 -17.55 11.85
CA GLU A 128 -18.05 -18.38 12.98
C GLU A 128 -16.79 -19.05 13.53
N PRO A 129 -16.64 -19.19 14.85
CA PRO A 129 -15.42 -19.69 15.46
C PRO A 129 -15.15 -21.12 14.98
N LYS A 130 -14.32 -21.27 13.97
CA LYS A 130 -13.66 -22.53 13.63
C LYS A 130 -12.25 -22.47 14.19
N GLU A 131 -12.09 -23.11 15.33
CA GLU A 131 -10.80 -23.53 15.86
C GLU A 131 -9.96 -24.18 14.77
N LYS A 132 -8.88 -23.50 14.32
CA LYS A 132 -7.67 -24.17 13.80
C LYS A 132 -6.52 -23.18 13.78
N THR A 133 -5.69 -23.26 14.78
CA THR A 133 -4.29 -22.85 14.80
C THR A 133 -3.57 -23.51 13.63
N ARG A 134 -3.11 -22.74 12.63
CA ARG A 134 -2.10 -23.23 11.69
C ARG A 134 -0.76 -23.31 12.43
N PRO A 135 -0.03 -24.42 12.34
CA PRO A 135 1.26 -24.56 13.01
C PRO A 135 2.27 -23.55 12.46
N ARG A 136 3.04 -22.96 13.36
CA ARG A 136 4.09 -21.94 13.12
C ARG A 136 5.13 -22.37 12.07
N ALA A 137 5.29 -23.68 11.85
CA ALA A 137 6.19 -24.28 10.87
C ALA A 137 5.88 -23.97 9.40
N GLU A 138 4.59 -23.71 9.04
CA GLU A 138 4.24 -23.39 7.64
C GLU A 138 4.64 -21.96 7.21
N GLN A 139 4.77 -21.03 8.16
CA GLN A 139 5.16 -19.65 7.86
C GLN A 139 6.66 -19.53 7.54
N GLU A 140 7.50 -20.33 8.21
CA GLU A 140 8.95 -20.35 7.95
C GLU A 140 9.27 -20.98 6.59
N HIS A 141 8.53 -22.02 6.19
CA HIS A 141 8.73 -22.69 4.91
C HIS A 141 8.35 -21.80 3.71
N THR A 142 7.32 -20.96 3.86
CA THR A 142 6.88 -20.03 2.80
C THR A 142 7.89 -18.89 2.62
N SER A 143 8.48 -18.39 3.71
CA SER A 143 9.49 -17.35 3.69
C SER A 143 10.80 -17.81 3.01
N ILE A 144 11.21 -19.06 3.23
CA ILE A 144 12.41 -19.65 2.61
C ILE A 144 12.20 -19.79 1.09
N ARG A 145 11.07 -20.35 0.66
CA ARG A 145 10.73 -20.49 -0.77
C ARG A 145 10.65 -19.16 -1.52
N TYR A 146 10.14 -18.11 -0.87
CA TYR A 146 10.08 -16.80 -1.47
C TYR A 146 11.48 -16.20 -1.70
N LYS A 147 12.39 -16.35 -0.72
CA LYS A 147 13.79 -15.92 -0.86
C LYS A 147 14.53 -16.68 -1.97
N GLU A 148 14.30 -17.99 -2.08
CA GLU A 148 14.86 -18.82 -3.15
C GLU A 148 14.35 -18.39 -4.53
N ALA A 149 13.05 -18.08 -4.66
CA ALA A 149 12.47 -17.58 -5.90
C ALA A 149 13.04 -16.24 -6.33
N LEU A 150 13.25 -15.31 -5.38
CA LEU A 150 13.88 -14.02 -5.66
C LEU A 150 15.34 -14.19 -6.11
N ALA A 151 16.10 -15.09 -5.48
CA ALA A 151 17.49 -15.37 -5.86
C ALA A 151 17.59 -15.89 -7.30
N ILE A 152 16.67 -16.76 -7.72
CA ILE A 152 16.59 -17.27 -9.10
C ILE A 152 16.26 -16.14 -10.08
N LEU A 153 15.37 -15.22 -9.71
CA LEU A 153 15.02 -14.07 -10.55
C LEU A 153 16.21 -13.13 -10.74
N ASP A 154 16.97 -12.87 -9.67
CA ASP A 154 18.17 -12.04 -9.70
C ASP A 154 19.28 -12.67 -10.57
N GLU A 155 19.45 -14.00 -10.50
CA GLU A 155 20.40 -14.72 -11.33
C GLU A 155 20.00 -14.66 -12.82
N TYR A 156 18.71 -14.81 -13.12
CA TYR A 156 18.18 -14.70 -14.48
C TYR A 156 18.34 -13.30 -15.08
N THR A 157 18.08 -12.25 -14.32
CA THR A 157 18.27 -10.87 -14.77
C THR A 157 19.73 -10.54 -14.99
N ARG A 158 20.63 -11.04 -14.13
CA ARG A 158 22.08 -10.86 -14.25
C ARG A 158 22.65 -11.63 -15.45
N SER A 159 22.16 -12.82 -15.75
CA SER A 159 22.60 -13.62 -16.92
C SER A 159 22.17 -12.98 -18.24
N LYS A 160 20.99 -12.34 -18.30
CA LYS A 160 20.55 -11.59 -19.49
C LYS A 160 21.37 -10.33 -19.74
N SER A 161 21.75 -9.63 -18.69
CA SER A 161 22.58 -8.42 -18.81
C SER A 161 24.01 -8.75 -19.29
N SER A 162 24.55 -9.91 -18.94
CA SER A 162 25.87 -10.37 -19.42
C SER A 162 25.82 -10.92 -20.85
N ALA A 163 24.72 -11.51 -21.28
CA ALA A 163 24.56 -12.03 -22.65
C ALA A 163 24.39 -10.92 -23.71
N SER A 164 23.87 -9.74 -23.32
CA SER A 164 23.75 -8.59 -24.24
C SER A 164 25.07 -7.85 -24.48
N LEU A 165 26.13 -8.15 -23.73
CA LEU A 165 27.45 -7.52 -23.87
C LEU A 165 28.40 -8.27 -24.82
N THR A 166 28.04 -9.47 -25.29
CA THR A 166 28.88 -10.28 -26.17
C THR A 166 28.49 -10.24 -27.67
N ASP A 167 27.37 -9.57 -28.01
CA ASP A 167 26.90 -9.51 -29.41
C ASP A 167 26.87 -8.09 -30.02
N ALA A 168 27.59 -7.13 -29.44
CA ALA A 168 27.73 -5.79 -30.02
C ALA A 168 29.20 -5.43 -30.21
N GLY A 169 29.86 -6.17 -31.13
CA GLY A 169 31.07 -5.73 -31.80
C GLY A 169 30.68 -5.22 -33.19
N LEU A 170 30.38 -3.93 -33.31
CA LEU A 170 30.57 -3.03 -34.46
C LEU A 170 29.47 -1.91 -34.44
N GLY A 171 29.90 -0.67 -34.21
CA GLY A 171 29.21 0.50 -34.78
C GLY A 171 28.43 1.38 -33.79
N GLU A 172 29.02 2.54 -33.57
CA GLU A 172 28.40 3.85 -33.34
C GLU A 172 27.83 4.21 -31.95
N SER A 173 28.51 5.21 -31.39
CA SER A 173 28.15 6.07 -30.28
C SER A 173 26.75 6.68 -30.39
N LEU A 174 25.90 6.53 -29.39
CA LEU A 174 24.94 7.54 -28.98
C LEU A 174 24.71 7.45 -27.48
N ASP A 175 25.03 8.53 -26.84
CA ASP A 175 24.90 8.93 -25.48
C ASP A 175 23.41 8.91 -25.05
N ALA A 176 23.06 8.17 -24.02
CA ALA A 176 21.90 8.45 -23.15
C ALA A 176 21.97 7.57 -21.89
N GLY A 177 22.33 8.19 -20.77
CA GLY A 177 22.35 7.58 -19.47
C GLY A 177 20.95 7.13 -19.01
N LEU A 178 20.84 5.86 -18.70
CA LEU A 178 19.74 5.29 -17.93
C LEU A 178 20.33 4.62 -16.71
N ASP A 179 20.40 5.41 -15.65
CA ASP A 179 20.73 4.95 -14.31
C ASP A 179 19.50 4.24 -13.72
N ALA A 180 19.46 2.92 -13.85
CA ALA A 180 18.44 2.08 -13.24
C ALA A 180 19.01 1.42 -11.99
N SER A 181 19.18 2.19 -10.93
CA SER A 181 19.36 1.65 -9.59
C SER A 181 17.98 1.29 -9.02
N LEU A 182 17.61 0.01 -9.12
CA LEU A 182 16.53 -0.58 -8.33
C LEU A 182 17.01 -0.68 -6.89
N ASP A 183 16.83 0.41 -6.14
CA ASP A 183 16.96 0.40 -4.69
C ASP A 183 15.68 -0.22 -4.10
N THR A 184 15.74 -1.52 -3.77
CA THR A 184 14.72 -2.21 -2.99
C THR A 184 14.91 -1.90 -1.52
N GLY A 185 14.95 -0.61 -1.19
CA GLY A 185 14.93 -0.15 0.20
C GLY A 185 13.56 -0.36 0.80
N ILE A 186 13.31 -1.53 1.39
CA ILE A 186 12.33 -1.65 2.44
C ILE A 186 12.97 -1.01 3.67
N ASP A 187 12.96 0.31 3.72
CA ASP A 187 13.34 1.03 4.92
C ASP A 187 12.19 0.95 5.93
N ALA A 188 12.34 0.03 6.89
CA ALA A 188 11.44 -0.12 8.03
C ALA A 188 11.81 0.85 9.17
N SER A 189 12.55 1.91 8.89
CA SER A 189 12.87 2.93 9.88
C SER A 189 11.86 4.08 9.78
N VAL A 190 10.72 3.90 10.42
CA VAL A 190 9.83 5.01 10.74
C VAL A 190 10.39 5.68 12.00
N ASP A 191 11.09 6.81 11.82
CA ASP A 191 11.41 7.71 12.91
C ASP A 191 10.14 8.18 13.60
N ALA A 192 9.92 7.69 14.80
CA ALA A 192 8.88 8.19 15.68
C ALA A 192 9.27 9.60 16.16
N PRO A 193 8.39 10.61 16.06
CA PRO A 193 8.65 11.91 16.62
C PRO A 193 8.74 11.80 18.15
N SER A 194 9.89 12.18 18.70
CA SER A 194 10.12 12.29 20.13
C SER A 194 9.12 13.26 20.75
N SER A 195 8.31 12.76 21.67
CA SER A 195 7.43 13.55 22.52
C SER A 195 8.26 14.42 23.46
N HIS A 196 8.45 15.69 23.14
CA HIS A 196 8.83 16.71 24.12
C HIS A 196 7.55 17.29 24.70
N ALA A 197 7.25 16.92 25.93
CA ALA A 197 6.31 17.62 26.77
C ALA A 197 7.03 18.84 27.37
N PRO A 198 6.47 20.06 27.35
CA PRO A 198 6.95 21.15 28.15
C PRO A 198 6.42 21.01 29.58
N HIS A 199 7.34 20.98 30.56
CA HIS A 199 7.07 21.34 31.93
C HIS A 199 6.91 22.87 32.02
N ALA A 200 5.81 23.32 32.53
CA ALA A 200 5.54 24.38 33.50
C ALA A 200 4.11 24.87 33.35
#